data_d837bdf47e1f92ac63d4566adad4332e
#
_entry.id   d837bdf47e1f92ac63d4566adad4332e
#
_cell.length_a   1.000
_cell.length_b   1.000
_cell.length_c   1.000
_cell.angle_alpha   90.00
_cell.angle_beta   90.00
_cell.angle_gamma   90.00
#
_symmetry.space_group_name_H-M   'P 1'
#
loop_
_entity.id
_entity.type
_entity.pdbx_description
1 polymer ?
#
loop_
_entity_poly.entity_id
_entity_poly.type
_entity_poly.pdbx_seq_one_letter_code
_entity_poly.pdbx_strand_id
1 'polypeptide(L)'
;MDALYNAAKPRVVAIGGPTATGKTALSVALAKRFGGEIISADSMQIYQGLDVGTAKVTPEEMQGVPHHLVGFLAPEQAFSVADFTTLAGKTITQLTAQGKLPLVVGGTGLYITSLLNGIGFTPEKVDPAIRQELQARLQAEGSQALYAELAAVDPGYAAKVHPNNTPRVIRALELYRATGRKMSAEREAARPAEKPYRSLCLCLTCRDRTLLYQRIDTRCDRMMQSGILEEAKLVYNHRDTYRTAAQAIGYKEFFPYFEGTADLESCLAHLKQASRNYAKRQLTWFRRQTDAVWLYLEDGNLEQQAAEQTEAFLAENNA
;
A
#
# COMPACT_ATOMS: atom_id res chain seq x y z
N MET A 1 19.16 4.61 -36.78
CA MET A 1 18.87 3.70 -35.65
C MET A 1 17.95 4.38 -34.63
N ASP A 2 16.98 5.23 -35.08
CA ASP A 2 16.20 6.13 -34.22
C ASP A 2 14.67 5.98 -34.37
N ALA A 3 14.21 4.78 -34.73
CA ALA A 3 12.77 4.53 -34.97
C ALA A 3 12.09 3.73 -33.84
N LEU A 4 12.72 3.52 -32.67
CA LEU A 4 12.17 2.65 -31.60
C LEU A 4 11.67 3.39 -30.36
N TYR A 5 11.59 4.72 -30.36
CA TYR A 5 11.28 5.49 -29.14
C TYR A 5 9.99 6.32 -29.19
N ASN A 6 9.01 5.95 -30.00
CA ASN A 6 7.72 6.65 -30.00
C ASN A 6 6.52 5.70 -29.72
N ALA A 7 6.71 4.68 -28.90
CA ALA A 7 5.57 3.94 -28.38
C ALA A 7 4.88 4.80 -27.31
N ALA A 8 3.62 5.13 -27.51
CA ALA A 8 2.84 5.89 -26.56
C ALA A 8 2.91 5.26 -25.15
N LYS A 9 3.13 6.07 -24.11
CA LYS A 9 3.20 5.59 -22.72
C LYS A 9 1.95 4.79 -22.36
N PRO A 10 2.08 3.62 -21.68
CA PRO A 10 0.92 2.84 -21.26
C PRO A 10 -0.05 3.68 -20.44
N ARG A 11 -1.35 3.55 -20.70
CA ARG A 11 -2.41 4.15 -19.92
C ARG A 11 -2.73 3.26 -18.73
N VAL A 12 -2.82 3.85 -17.54
CA VAL A 12 -3.09 3.14 -16.29
C VAL A 12 -4.16 3.89 -15.50
N VAL A 13 -5.19 3.19 -15.05
CA VAL A 13 -6.17 3.75 -14.11
C VAL A 13 -5.84 3.24 -12.71
N ALA A 14 -5.58 4.14 -11.77
CA ALA A 14 -5.37 3.79 -10.37
C ALA A 14 -6.62 4.11 -9.54
N ILE A 15 -7.03 3.17 -8.68
CA ILE A 15 -8.16 3.34 -7.76
C ILE A 15 -7.64 3.23 -6.33
N GLY A 16 -7.49 4.39 -5.68
CA GLY A 16 -7.00 4.53 -4.33
C GLY A 16 -8.08 4.89 -3.31
N GLY A 17 -7.64 5.05 -2.07
CA GLY A 17 -8.51 5.49 -0.98
C GLY A 17 -8.48 4.57 0.24
N PRO A 18 -9.12 4.98 1.36
CA PRO A 18 -9.11 4.22 2.60
C PRO A 18 -9.83 2.88 2.47
N THR A 19 -9.59 2.01 3.44
CA THR A 19 -10.35 0.76 3.58
C THR A 19 -11.86 1.06 3.74
N ALA A 20 -12.72 0.10 3.40
CA ALA A 20 -14.18 0.16 3.50
C ALA A 20 -14.87 1.21 2.59
N THR A 21 -14.22 1.71 1.53
CA THR A 21 -14.83 2.67 0.58
C THR A 21 -15.41 2.02 -0.68
N GLY A 22 -15.32 0.70 -0.86
CA GLY A 22 -15.91 0.03 -2.03
C GLY A 22 -15.00 -0.02 -3.27
N LYS A 23 -13.69 0.14 -3.11
CA LYS A 23 -12.72 0.08 -4.24
C LYS A 23 -12.85 -1.18 -5.08
N THR A 24 -13.03 -2.33 -4.46
CA THR A 24 -13.15 -3.63 -5.16
C THR A 24 -14.34 -3.64 -6.11
N ALA A 25 -15.53 -3.29 -5.64
CA ALA A 25 -16.72 -3.27 -6.48
C ALA A 25 -16.57 -2.29 -7.65
N LEU A 26 -16.07 -1.07 -7.39
CA LEU A 26 -15.83 -0.08 -8.43
C LEU A 26 -14.80 -0.57 -9.47
N SER A 27 -13.70 -1.18 -9.01
CA SER A 27 -12.65 -1.66 -9.91
C SER A 27 -13.13 -2.78 -10.82
N VAL A 28 -13.95 -3.69 -10.31
CA VAL A 28 -14.56 -4.77 -11.10
C VAL A 28 -15.53 -4.21 -12.14
N ALA A 29 -16.35 -3.23 -11.77
CA ALA A 29 -17.26 -2.56 -12.70
C ALA A 29 -16.49 -1.87 -13.86
N LEU A 30 -15.45 -1.09 -13.52
CA LEU A 30 -14.62 -0.44 -14.54
C LEU A 30 -13.84 -1.45 -15.40
N ALA A 31 -13.30 -2.52 -14.80
CA ALA A 31 -12.60 -3.57 -15.54
C ALA A 31 -13.51 -4.22 -16.59
N LYS A 32 -14.75 -4.54 -16.22
CA LYS A 32 -15.74 -5.10 -17.16
C LYS A 32 -16.10 -4.12 -18.28
N ARG A 33 -16.31 -2.85 -17.94
CA ARG A 33 -16.72 -1.82 -18.91
C ARG A 33 -15.62 -1.51 -19.93
N PHE A 34 -14.36 -1.48 -19.50
CA PHE A 34 -13.21 -1.05 -20.32
C PHE A 34 -12.29 -2.19 -20.76
N GLY A 35 -12.69 -3.45 -20.57
CA GLY A 35 -11.87 -4.60 -20.97
C GLY A 35 -10.54 -4.67 -20.22
N GLY A 36 -10.53 -4.30 -18.93
CA GLY A 36 -9.34 -4.23 -18.12
C GLY A 36 -9.14 -5.42 -17.19
N GLU A 37 -7.97 -5.45 -16.55
CA GLU A 37 -7.65 -6.39 -15.47
C GLU A 37 -7.05 -5.65 -14.28
N ILE A 38 -7.22 -6.21 -13.09
CA ILE A 38 -6.89 -5.56 -11.82
C ILE A 38 -5.52 -6.02 -11.32
N ILE A 39 -4.69 -5.05 -10.89
CA ILE A 39 -3.40 -5.26 -10.21
C ILE A 39 -3.58 -4.76 -8.78
N SER A 40 -3.55 -5.67 -7.80
CA SER A 40 -3.72 -5.32 -6.40
C SER A 40 -2.51 -4.53 -5.88
N ALA A 41 -2.75 -3.34 -5.35
CA ALA A 41 -1.77 -2.49 -4.67
C ALA A 41 -2.03 -2.49 -3.15
N ASP A 42 -2.13 -3.68 -2.59
CA ASP A 42 -2.27 -3.90 -1.14
C ASP A 42 -1.10 -4.75 -0.63
N SER A 43 -0.40 -4.27 0.39
CA SER A 43 0.80 -4.91 0.91
C SER A 43 0.54 -6.14 1.78
N MET A 44 -0.73 -6.44 2.08
CA MET A 44 -1.11 -7.59 2.91
C MET A 44 -1.90 -8.65 2.13
N GLN A 45 -2.69 -8.27 1.14
CA GLN A 45 -3.43 -9.21 0.29
C GLN A 45 -2.55 -10.10 -0.59
N ILE A 46 -1.25 -9.83 -0.64
CA ILE A 46 -0.26 -10.63 -1.38
C ILE A 46 -0.03 -12.00 -0.77
N TYR A 47 -0.26 -12.16 0.55
CA TYR A 47 0.08 -13.38 1.28
C TYR A 47 -0.96 -14.48 1.11
N GLN A 48 -0.53 -15.72 0.86
CA GLN A 48 -1.37 -16.92 0.83
C GLN A 48 -1.92 -17.22 2.22
N GLY A 49 -3.19 -17.69 2.28
CA GLY A 49 -3.81 -18.13 3.52
C GLY A 49 -4.08 -17.04 4.56
N LEU A 50 -3.91 -15.76 4.20
CA LEU A 50 -4.25 -14.61 5.02
C LEU A 50 -5.35 -13.82 4.31
N ASP A 51 -6.58 -14.23 4.49
CA ASP A 51 -7.70 -13.81 3.64
C ASP A 51 -8.67 -12.90 4.38
N VAL A 52 -9.05 -13.26 5.59
CA VAL A 52 -10.06 -12.54 6.38
C VAL A 52 -9.50 -11.22 6.92
N GLY A 53 -8.37 -11.27 7.63
CA GLY A 53 -7.77 -10.07 8.24
C GLY A 53 -7.26 -9.06 7.22
N THR A 54 -6.86 -9.52 6.03
CA THR A 54 -6.48 -8.64 4.92
C THR A 54 -7.69 -8.17 4.10
N ALA A 55 -8.87 -8.79 4.31
CA ALA A 55 -10.06 -8.70 3.47
C ALA A 55 -9.70 -8.85 2.00
N LYS A 56 -9.03 -9.96 1.71
CA LYS A 56 -8.67 -10.35 0.35
C LYS A 56 -9.93 -10.52 -0.49
N VAL A 57 -9.86 -10.06 -1.73
CA VAL A 57 -10.97 -10.21 -2.69
C VAL A 57 -11.30 -11.68 -2.90
N THR A 58 -12.57 -12.04 -2.80
CA THR A 58 -13.04 -13.41 -3.03
C THR A 58 -13.32 -13.67 -4.50
N PRO A 59 -13.38 -14.94 -4.95
CA PRO A 59 -13.78 -15.28 -6.33
C PRO A 59 -15.13 -14.68 -6.74
N GLU A 60 -16.09 -14.63 -5.79
CA GLU A 60 -17.41 -14.05 -6.00
C GLU A 60 -17.31 -12.53 -6.23
N GLU A 61 -16.49 -11.84 -5.44
CA GLU A 61 -16.25 -10.41 -5.57
C GLU A 61 -15.47 -10.07 -6.85
N MET A 62 -14.57 -10.96 -7.30
CA MET A 62 -13.86 -10.81 -8.58
C MET A 62 -14.79 -10.87 -9.80
N GLN A 63 -15.92 -11.56 -9.71
CA GLN A 63 -16.93 -11.68 -10.78
C GLN A 63 -16.33 -12.04 -12.14
N GLY A 64 -15.30 -12.90 -12.17
CA GLY A 64 -14.60 -13.33 -13.38
C GLY A 64 -13.54 -12.35 -13.91
N VAL A 65 -13.36 -11.18 -13.29
CA VAL A 65 -12.26 -10.25 -13.64
C VAL A 65 -10.94 -10.76 -13.06
N PRO A 66 -9.88 -10.92 -13.89
CA PRO A 66 -8.57 -11.34 -13.39
C PRO A 66 -7.97 -10.30 -12.42
N HIS A 67 -7.47 -10.81 -11.28
CA HIS A 67 -6.76 -10.01 -10.28
C HIS A 67 -5.32 -10.52 -10.15
N HIS A 68 -4.38 -9.65 -10.41
CA HIS A 68 -2.95 -9.91 -10.29
C HIS A 68 -2.42 -9.45 -8.94
N LEU A 69 -1.35 -10.07 -8.48
CA LEU A 69 -0.64 -9.77 -7.22
C LEU A 69 -1.54 -9.95 -5.97
N VAL A 70 -2.39 -10.97 -5.99
CA VAL A 70 -3.25 -11.36 -4.86
C VAL A 70 -2.90 -12.79 -4.46
N GLY A 71 -2.62 -13.05 -3.18
CA GLY A 71 -2.44 -14.38 -2.62
C GLY A 71 -1.35 -15.23 -3.30
N PHE A 72 -0.26 -14.63 -3.74
CA PHE A 72 0.78 -15.33 -4.50
C PHE A 72 2.06 -15.60 -3.70
N LEU A 73 2.22 -14.97 -2.54
CA LEU A 73 3.45 -15.02 -1.74
C LEU A 73 3.23 -15.79 -0.43
N ALA A 74 4.20 -16.64 -0.06
CA ALA A 74 4.17 -17.30 1.24
C ALA A 74 4.38 -16.28 2.38
N PRO A 75 3.68 -16.42 3.53
CA PRO A 75 3.71 -15.42 4.61
C PRO A 75 5.09 -15.20 5.26
N GLU A 76 6.00 -16.14 5.12
CA GLU A 76 7.39 -16.04 5.59
C GLU A 76 8.25 -15.10 4.75
N GLN A 77 7.85 -14.87 3.51
CA GLN A 77 8.63 -14.10 2.56
C GLN A 77 8.43 -12.61 2.76
N ALA A 78 9.51 -11.86 2.71
CA ALA A 78 9.45 -10.41 2.70
C ALA A 78 9.08 -9.90 1.30
N PHE A 79 8.32 -8.80 1.26
CA PHE A 79 7.95 -8.14 0.03
C PHE A 79 8.01 -6.62 0.20
N SER A 80 8.77 -6.00 -0.66
CA SER A 80 9.04 -4.56 -0.60
C SER A 80 8.26 -3.78 -1.67
N VAL A 81 8.27 -2.45 -1.54
CA VAL A 81 7.75 -1.56 -2.59
C VAL A 81 8.52 -1.72 -3.91
N ALA A 82 9.82 -2.06 -3.85
CA ALA A 82 10.64 -2.34 -5.03
C ALA A 82 10.15 -3.60 -5.77
N ASP A 83 9.86 -4.67 -5.04
CA ASP A 83 9.30 -5.90 -5.61
C ASP A 83 7.94 -5.61 -6.24
N PHE A 84 7.09 -4.87 -5.54
CA PHE A 84 5.78 -4.46 -6.07
C PHE A 84 5.92 -3.68 -7.38
N THR A 85 6.74 -2.62 -7.42
CA THR A 85 6.87 -1.79 -8.63
C THR A 85 7.43 -2.58 -9.80
N THR A 86 8.33 -3.52 -9.55
CA THR A 86 8.88 -4.42 -10.58
C THR A 86 7.82 -5.36 -11.12
N LEU A 87 7.08 -6.05 -10.26
CA LEU A 87 6.05 -7.02 -10.70
C LEU A 87 4.85 -6.31 -11.34
N ALA A 88 4.35 -5.24 -10.72
CA ALA A 88 3.24 -4.46 -11.27
C ALA A 88 3.61 -3.85 -12.63
N GLY A 89 4.83 -3.34 -12.79
CA GLY A 89 5.33 -2.81 -14.05
C GLY A 89 5.37 -3.86 -15.16
N LYS A 90 5.85 -5.07 -14.87
CA LYS A 90 5.81 -6.21 -15.80
C LYS A 90 4.36 -6.56 -16.20
N THR A 91 3.47 -6.62 -15.23
CA THR A 91 2.05 -6.91 -15.48
C THR A 91 1.39 -5.82 -16.34
N ILE A 92 1.67 -4.52 -16.08
CA ILE A 92 1.17 -3.41 -16.89
C ILE A 92 1.64 -3.58 -18.36
N THR A 93 2.93 -3.87 -18.57
CA THR A 93 3.48 -4.08 -19.92
C THR A 93 2.76 -5.24 -20.65
N GLN A 94 2.55 -6.36 -19.96
CA GLN A 94 1.87 -7.53 -20.52
C GLN A 94 0.41 -7.22 -20.88
N LEU A 95 -0.34 -6.57 -19.98
CA LEU A 95 -1.74 -6.21 -20.23
C LEU A 95 -1.87 -5.21 -21.36
N THR A 96 -1.01 -4.20 -21.41
CA THR A 96 -0.99 -3.21 -22.50
C THR A 96 -0.72 -3.88 -23.84
N ALA A 97 0.23 -4.81 -23.91
CA ALA A 97 0.51 -5.57 -25.15
C ALA A 97 -0.68 -6.44 -25.60
N GLN A 98 -1.56 -6.84 -24.69
CA GLN A 98 -2.80 -7.56 -24.97
C GLN A 98 -4.00 -6.65 -25.28
N GLY A 99 -3.81 -5.34 -25.34
CA GLY A 99 -4.88 -4.36 -25.52
C GLY A 99 -5.82 -4.21 -24.31
N LYS A 100 -5.43 -4.68 -23.14
CA LYS A 100 -6.22 -4.60 -21.90
C LYS A 100 -5.84 -3.37 -21.09
N LEU A 101 -6.82 -2.76 -20.42
CA LEU A 101 -6.59 -1.64 -19.53
C LEU A 101 -6.06 -2.12 -18.16
N PRO A 102 -4.84 -1.74 -17.72
CA PRO A 102 -4.37 -2.03 -16.38
C PRO A 102 -5.07 -1.13 -15.34
N LEU A 103 -5.73 -1.76 -14.34
CA LEU A 103 -6.33 -1.06 -13.20
C LEU A 103 -5.51 -1.38 -11.93
N VAL A 104 -4.82 -0.39 -11.37
CA VAL A 104 -4.02 -0.54 -10.14
C VAL A 104 -4.87 -0.16 -8.94
N VAL A 105 -5.23 -1.13 -8.10
CA VAL A 105 -6.28 -0.95 -7.09
C VAL A 105 -5.77 -1.28 -5.69
N GLY A 106 -5.89 -0.34 -4.75
CA GLY A 106 -5.49 -0.66 -3.38
C GLY A 106 -5.48 0.51 -2.40
N GLY A 107 -5.14 0.16 -1.16
CA GLY A 107 -5.01 1.11 -0.06
C GLY A 107 -3.57 1.48 0.28
N THR A 108 -2.58 0.79 -0.28
CA THR A 108 -1.16 1.06 -0.02
C THR A 108 -0.68 2.20 -0.92
N GLY A 109 -0.91 3.43 -0.45
CA GLY A 109 -0.59 4.63 -1.23
C GLY A 109 0.87 4.72 -1.67
N LEU A 110 1.81 4.20 -0.86
CA LEU A 110 3.22 4.10 -1.25
C LEU A 110 3.41 3.27 -2.53
N TYR A 111 2.70 2.16 -2.66
CA TYR A 111 2.78 1.29 -3.84
C TYR A 111 2.30 2.02 -5.08
N ILE A 112 1.09 2.59 -5.02
CA ILE A 112 0.48 3.31 -6.14
C ILE A 112 1.35 4.49 -6.57
N THR A 113 1.76 5.35 -5.63
CA THR A 113 2.56 6.54 -5.97
C THR A 113 3.94 6.20 -6.48
N SER A 114 4.59 5.17 -5.93
CA SER A 114 5.90 4.73 -6.41
C SER A 114 5.83 4.18 -7.83
N LEU A 115 4.81 3.37 -8.12
CA LEU A 115 4.60 2.80 -9.45
C LEU A 115 4.28 3.89 -10.48
N LEU A 116 3.28 4.74 -10.22
CA LEU A 116 2.84 5.76 -11.18
C LEU A 116 3.90 6.84 -11.43
N ASN A 117 4.70 7.16 -10.43
CA ASN A 117 5.78 8.14 -10.57
C ASN A 117 7.11 7.51 -11.01
N GLY A 118 7.16 6.20 -11.23
CA GLY A 118 8.38 5.52 -11.68
C GLY A 118 9.54 5.62 -10.69
N ILE A 119 9.25 5.64 -9.37
CA ILE A 119 10.31 5.76 -8.36
C ILE A 119 11.21 4.53 -8.46
N GLY A 120 12.48 4.76 -8.79
CA GLY A 120 13.50 3.74 -8.80
C GLY A 120 13.87 3.31 -7.37
N PHE A 121 14.05 2.01 -7.17
CA PHE A 121 14.56 1.48 -5.92
C PHE A 121 15.83 0.68 -6.21
N THR A 122 16.94 1.09 -5.64
CA THR A 122 18.17 0.32 -5.71
C THR A 122 18.11 -0.80 -4.68
N PRO A 123 18.12 -2.08 -5.10
CA PRO A 123 18.20 -3.19 -4.17
C PRO A 123 19.55 -3.13 -3.45
N GLU A 124 19.53 -2.85 -2.16
CA GLU A 124 20.75 -2.89 -1.35
C GLU A 124 20.65 -4.03 -0.36
N LYS A 125 21.62 -4.92 -0.44
CA LYS A 125 21.85 -5.90 0.62
C LYS A 125 22.57 -5.15 1.76
N VAL A 126 21.78 -4.65 2.70
CA VAL A 126 22.31 -4.07 3.94
C VAL A 126 22.54 -5.22 4.93
N ASP A 127 23.70 -5.21 5.58
CA ASP A 127 23.98 -6.16 6.64
C ASP A 127 22.94 -6.03 7.77
N PRO A 128 22.20 -7.10 8.11
CA PRO A 128 21.22 -7.10 9.18
C PRO A 128 21.81 -6.67 10.54
N ALA A 129 23.11 -6.85 10.77
CA ALA A 129 23.79 -6.42 11.98
C ALA A 129 23.70 -4.91 12.21
N ILE A 130 23.75 -4.09 11.15
CA ILE A 130 23.61 -2.63 11.24
C ILE A 130 22.24 -2.26 11.81
N ARG A 131 21.18 -2.92 11.34
CA ARG A 131 19.84 -2.68 11.85
C ARG A 131 19.69 -3.11 13.30
N GLN A 132 20.24 -4.26 13.67
CA GLN A 132 20.20 -4.76 15.05
C GLN A 132 20.92 -3.81 16.00
N GLU A 133 22.11 -3.32 15.62
CA GLU A 133 22.84 -2.33 16.40
C GLU A 133 22.05 -1.03 16.60
N LEU A 134 21.46 -0.49 15.50
CA LEU A 134 20.65 0.73 15.58
C LEU A 134 19.39 0.53 16.45
N GLN A 135 18.78 -0.66 16.42
CA GLN A 135 17.66 -0.99 17.29
C GLN A 135 18.08 -1.10 18.75
N ALA A 136 19.22 -1.72 19.06
CA ALA A 136 19.75 -1.79 20.41
C ALA A 136 20.08 -0.38 20.96
N ARG A 137 20.68 0.46 20.13
CA ARG A 137 20.92 1.87 20.49
C ARG A 137 19.63 2.66 20.70
N LEU A 138 18.60 2.43 19.92
CA LEU A 138 17.29 3.04 20.13
C LEU A 138 16.72 2.72 21.52
N GLN A 139 16.90 1.48 21.99
CA GLN A 139 16.46 1.06 23.33
C GLN A 139 17.32 1.68 24.45
N ALA A 140 18.61 1.79 24.23
CA ALA A 140 19.55 2.29 25.24
C ALA A 140 19.60 3.83 25.31
N GLU A 141 19.61 4.51 24.17
CA GLU A 141 19.89 5.95 24.06
C GLU A 141 18.64 6.78 23.73
N GLY A 142 17.56 6.13 23.28
CA GLY A 142 16.32 6.78 22.87
C GLY A 142 16.34 7.35 21.45
N SER A 143 15.17 7.82 20.99
CA SER A 143 14.98 8.30 19.61
C SER A 143 15.74 9.57 19.28
N GLN A 144 15.98 10.44 20.26
CA GLN A 144 16.66 11.73 20.06
C GLN A 144 18.14 11.56 19.71
N ALA A 145 18.83 10.57 20.29
CA ALA A 145 20.23 10.30 19.99
C ALA A 145 20.42 9.87 18.52
N LEU A 146 19.58 8.94 18.05
CA LEU A 146 19.63 8.49 16.65
C LEU A 146 19.22 9.62 15.68
N TYR A 147 18.26 10.45 16.08
CA TYR A 147 17.85 11.58 15.25
C TYR A 147 18.95 12.64 15.16
N ALA A 148 19.69 12.92 16.24
CA ALA A 148 20.83 13.83 16.22
C ALA A 148 21.95 13.32 15.28
N GLU A 149 22.23 12.01 15.28
CA GLU A 149 23.15 11.37 14.34
C GLU A 149 22.66 11.55 12.89
N LEU A 150 21.38 11.31 12.63
CA LEU A 150 20.80 11.54 11.29
C LEU A 150 20.89 13.00 10.85
N ALA A 151 20.63 13.95 11.75
CA ALA A 151 20.73 15.37 11.47
C ALA A 151 22.16 15.80 11.13
N ALA A 152 23.17 15.17 11.74
CA ALA A 152 24.57 15.42 11.44
C ALA A 152 24.98 14.88 10.05
N VAL A 153 24.52 13.66 9.68
CA VAL A 153 24.93 13.03 8.41
C VAL A 153 24.06 13.42 7.22
N ASP A 154 22.75 13.62 7.45
CA ASP A 154 21.79 13.99 6.37
C ASP A 154 20.76 15.02 6.89
N PRO A 155 21.15 16.29 7.09
CA PRO A 155 20.25 17.33 7.59
C PRO A 155 19.05 17.57 6.65
N GLY A 156 19.22 17.36 5.34
CA GLY A 156 18.16 17.53 4.35
C GLY A 156 17.05 16.49 4.48
N TYR A 157 17.38 15.29 4.91
CA TYR A 157 16.36 14.25 5.21
C TYR A 157 15.81 14.41 6.63
N ALA A 158 16.65 14.70 7.62
CA ALA A 158 16.23 14.91 9.00
C ALA A 158 15.15 15.98 9.13
N ALA A 159 15.25 17.09 8.40
CA ALA A 159 14.24 18.16 8.37
C ALA A 159 12.85 17.69 7.89
N LYS A 160 12.77 16.54 7.21
CA LYS A 160 11.51 15.96 6.67
C LYS A 160 10.98 14.80 7.49
N VAL A 161 11.67 14.41 8.56
CA VAL A 161 11.32 13.25 9.39
C VAL A 161 11.19 13.68 10.85
N HIS A 162 10.08 13.28 11.48
CA HIS A 162 9.91 13.55 12.92
C HIS A 162 10.84 12.64 13.74
N PRO A 163 11.48 13.11 14.82
CA PRO A 163 12.40 12.31 15.67
C PRO A 163 11.77 10.99 16.16
N ASN A 164 10.48 11.00 16.48
CA ASN A 164 9.75 9.81 16.93
C ASN A 164 9.39 8.83 15.77
N ASN A 165 9.69 9.17 14.51
CA ASN A 165 9.54 8.23 13.41
C ASN A 165 10.79 7.35 13.31
N THR A 166 11.03 6.58 14.35
CA THR A 166 12.22 5.75 14.53
C THR A 166 12.46 4.77 13.36
N PRO A 167 11.44 4.16 12.71
CA PRO A 167 11.68 3.31 11.54
C PRO A 167 12.32 4.07 10.37
N ARG A 168 11.93 5.33 10.15
CA ARG A 168 12.52 6.16 9.09
C ARG A 168 13.91 6.67 9.44
N VAL A 169 14.15 7.01 10.71
CA VAL A 169 15.46 7.41 11.22
C VAL A 169 16.43 6.24 11.06
N ILE A 170 16.08 5.06 11.57
CA ILE A 170 16.89 3.85 11.45
C ILE A 170 17.19 3.52 9.98
N ARG A 171 16.17 3.55 9.10
CA ARG A 171 16.38 3.23 7.68
C ARG A 171 17.36 4.17 6.99
N ALA A 172 17.33 5.46 7.34
CA ALA A 172 18.27 6.44 6.77
C ALA A 172 19.70 6.23 7.28
N LEU A 173 19.86 5.95 8.58
CA LEU A 173 21.16 5.64 9.17
C LEU A 173 21.71 4.31 8.67
N GLU A 174 20.85 3.29 8.53
CA GLU A 174 21.19 1.99 7.97
C GLU A 174 21.77 2.13 6.55
N LEU A 175 21.09 2.91 5.68
CA LEU A 175 21.58 3.21 4.35
C LEU A 175 22.95 3.91 4.38
N TYR A 176 23.06 4.96 5.19
CA TYR A 176 24.29 5.74 5.30
C TYR A 176 25.46 4.88 5.80
N ARG A 177 25.28 4.08 6.82
CA ARG A 177 26.30 3.20 7.37
C ARG A 177 26.74 2.10 6.43
N ALA A 178 25.76 1.55 5.66
CA ALA A 178 26.05 0.49 4.70
C ALA A 178 26.76 0.99 3.43
N THR A 179 26.49 2.23 3.00
CA THR A 179 26.89 2.68 1.64
C THR A 179 27.58 4.05 1.61
N GLY A 180 27.57 4.81 2.69
CA GLY A 180 27.99 6.21 2.73
C GLY A 180 27.03 7.18 2.04
N ARG A 181 25.92 6.69 1.43
CA ARG A 181 24.98 7.53 0.67
C ARG A 181 23.89 8.11 1.60
N LYS A 182 23.51 9.37 1.34
CA LYS A 182 22.47 10.07 2.08
C LYS A 182 21.10 9.70 1.53
N MET A 183 20.12 9.49 2.42
CA MET A 183 18.73 9.19 2.03
C MET A 183 18.11 10.35 1.22
N SER A 184 18.49 11.60 1.48
CA SER A 184 18.05 12.75 0.69
C SER A 184 18.49 12.64 -0.78
N ALA A 185 19.76 12.31 -1.02
CA ALA A 185 20.31 12.15 -2.36
C ALA A 185 19.71 10.93 -3.10
N GLU A 186 19.56 9.80 -2.39
CA GLU A 186 18.90 8.59 -2.95
C GLU A 186 17.47 8.88 -3.41
N ARG A 187 16.70 9.61 -2.61
CA ARG A 187 15.32 9.95 -2.95
C ARG A 187 15.22 10.93 -4.13
N GLU A 188 16.19 11.76 -4.31
CA GLU A 188 16.27 12.67 -5.47
C GLU A 188 16.66 11.89 -6.73
N ALA A 189 17.70 11.07 -6.65
CA ALA A 189 18.16 10.24 -7.76
C ALA A 189 17.13 9.18 -8.20
N ALA A 190 16.30 8.71 -7.26
CA ALA A 190 15.24 7.73 -7.54
C ALA A 190 14.08 8.29 -8.38
N ARG A 191 13.97 9.60 -8.56
CA ARG A 191 12.90 10.22 -9.35
C ARG A 191 13.29 10.24 -10.83
N PRO A 192 12.50 9.62 -11.73
CA PRO A 192 12.78 9.70 -13.14
C PRO A 192 12.47 11.12 -13.67
N ALA A 193 13.10 11.49 -14.75
CA ALA A 193 12.83 12.76 -15.45
C ALA A 193 11.38 12.82 -15.98
N GLU A 194 10.84 11.67 -16.36
CA GLU A 194 9.47 11.53 -16.85
C GLU A 194 8.74 10.36 -16.19
N LYS A 195 7.44 10.53 -15.98
CA LYS A 195 6.58 9.44 -15.50
C LYS A 195 6.49 8.32 -16.56
N PRO A 196 6.58 7.03 -16.15
CA PRO A 196 6.57 5.90 -17.09
C PRO A 196 5.19 5.65 -17.72
N TYR A 197 4.14 6.15 -17.10
CA TYR A 197 2.75 5.93 -17.51
C TYR A 197 2.00 7.24 -17.68
N ARG A 198 1.01 7.25 -18.59
CA ARG A 198 -0.13 8.17 -18.48
C ARG A 198 -1.09 7.57 -17.47
N SER A 199 -1.44 8.30 -16.45
CA SER A 199 -2.24 7.72 -15.37
C SER A 199 -3.36 8.63 -14.91
N LEU A 200 -4.55 8.04 -14.74
CA LEU A 200 -5.68 8.62 -14.01
C LEU A 200 -5.70 8.02 -12.60
N CYS A 201 -5.75 8.84 -11.58
CA CYS A 201 -5.88 8.37 -10.20
C CYS A 201 -7.25 8.77 -9.65
N LEU A 202 -8.11 7.79 -9.39
CA LEU A 202 -9.41 7.95 -8.74
C LEU A 202 -9.28 7.59 -7.27
N CYS A 203 -9.68 8.50 -6.37
CA CYS A 203 -9.62 8.25 -4.92
C CYS A 203 -11.02 8.28 -4.29
N LEU A 204 -11.44 7.15 -3.74
CA LEU A 204 -12.72 7.04 -3.04
C LEU A 204 -12.58 7.54 -1.60
N THR A 205 -13.56 8.30 -1.13
CA THR A 205 -13.63 8.77 0.25
C THR A 205 -15.07 9.07 0.67
N CYS A 206 -15.23 9.46 1.93
CA CYS A 206 -16.45 10.08 2.46
C CYS A 206 -16.14 11.53 2.86
N ARG A 207 -17.12 12.43 2.71
CA ARG A 207 -17.07 13.78 3.29
C ARG A 207 -17.25 13.70 4.80
N ASP A 208 -18.24 12.91 5.23
CA ASP A 208 -18.47 12.61 6.64
C ASP A 208 -17.54 11.48 7.12
N ARG A 209 -16.68 11.81 8.07
CA ARG A 209 -15.79 10.82 8.72
C ARG A 209 -16.59 9.79 9.53
N THR A 210 -17.74 10.16 10.04
CA THR A 210 -18.60 9.25 10.82
C THR A 210 -19.07 8.10 9.95
N LEU A 211 -19.50 8.38 8.72
CA LEU A 211 -19.88 7.34 7.76
C LEU A 211 -18.73 6.39 7.47
N LEU A 212 -17.51 6.92 7.23
CA LEU A 212 -16.34 6.09 6.98
C LEU A 212 -16.03 5.18 8.19
N TYR A 213 -16.12 5.72 9.41
CA TYR A 213 -15.82 4.95 10.62
C TYR A 213 -16.85 3.87 10.89
N GLN A 214 -18.13 4.15 10.68
CA GLN A 214 -19.20 3.14 10.77
C GLN A 214 -18.96 1.99 9.78
N ARG A 215 -18.57 2.29 8.54
CA ARG A 215 -18.25 1.27 7.53
C ARG A 215 -17.02 0.44 7.93
N ILE A 216 -16.02 1.06 8.52
CA ILE A 216 -14.82 0.37 9.04
C ILE A 216 -15.21 -0.55 10.19
N ASP A 217 -15.99 -0.04 11.15
CA ASP A 217 -16.39 -0.81 12.32
C ASP A 217 -17.25 -2.01 11.92
N THR A 218 -18.25 -1.81 11.04
CA THR A 218 -19.07 -2.90 10.46
C THR A 218 -18.21 -3.95 9.74
N ARG A 219 -17.16 -3.51 9.02
CA ARG A 219 -16.22 -4.44 8.39
C ARG A 219 -15.45 -5.27 9.41
N CYS A 220 -14.98 -4.68 10.51
CA CYS A 220 -14.32 -5.42 11.59
C CYS A 220 -15.26 -6.45 12.24
N ASP A 221 -16.53 -6.09 12.43
CA ASP A 221 -17.52 -7.01 12.97
C ASP A 221 -17.79 -8.21 12.02
N ARG A 222 -17.84 -7.95 10.70
CA ARG A 222 -17.92 -9.02 9.70
C ARG A 222 -16.69 -9.92 9.69
N MET A 223 -15.50 -9.37 9.82
CA MET A 223 -14.25 -10.16 9.94
C MET A 223 -14.32 -11.12 11.13
N MET A 224 -14.87 -10.69 12.29
CA MET A 224 -15.09 -11.58 13.45
C MET A 224 -16.00 -12.73 13.09
N GLN A 225 -17.09 -12.48 12.37
CA GLN A 225 -18.03 -13.52 11.93
C GLN A 225 -17.43 -14.46 10.86
N SER A 226 -16.43 -14.00 10.13
CA SER A 226 -15.78 -14.74 9.03
C SER A 226 -14.50 -15.48 9.44
N GLY A 227 -14.19 -15.55 10.74
CA GLY A 227 -13.07 -16.37 11.24
C GLY A 227 -11.73 -15.65 11.34
N ILE A 228 -11.72 -14.33 11.55
CA ILE A 228 -10.45 -13.60 11.73
C ILE A 228 -9.66 -14.10 12.95
N LEU A 229 -10.35 -14.61 13.98
CA LEU A 229 -9.68 -15.04 15.21
C LEU A 229 -8.82 -16.28 14.99
N GLU A 230 -9.30 -17.23 14.19
CA GLU A 230 -8.58 -18.43 13.78
C GLU A 230 -7.36 -18.06 12.92
N GLU A 231 -7.54 -17.15 11.96
CA GLU A 231 -6.46 -16.66 11.12
C GLU A 231 -5.43 -15.87 11.93
N ALA A 232 -5.87 -15.03 12.87
CA ALA A 232 -4.98 -14.30 13.79
C ALA A 232 -4.21 -15.25 14.71
N LYS A 233 -4.82 -16.38 15.16
CA LYS A 233 -4.15 -17.40 15.95
C LYS A 233 -3.06 -18.11 15.16
N LEU A 234 -3.31 -18.40 13.87
CA LEU A 234 -2.30 -18.94 12.97
C LEU A 234 -1.10 -17.97 12.87
N VAL A 235 -1.36 -16.69 12.63
CA VAL A 235 -0.31 -15.66 12.55
C VAL A 235 0.44 -15.50 13.87
N TYR A 236 -0.27 -15.55 15.01
CA TYR A 236 0.35 -15.50 16.34
C TYR A 236 1.32 -16.65 16.57
N ASN A 237 0.94 -17.87 16.21
CA ASN A 237 1.77 -19.06 16.38
C ASN A 237 3.04 -19.02 15.50
N HIS A 238 3.00 -18.30 14.38
CA HIS A 238 4.10 -18.16 13.43
C HIS A 238 4.72 -16.74 13.42
N ARG A 239 4.48 -15.91 14.44
CA ARG A 239 4.87 -14.48 14.44
C ARG A 239 6.37 -14.23 14.25
N ASP A 240 7.20 -15.20 14.63
CA ASP A 240 8.66 -15.10 14.49
C ASP A 240 9.11 -15.33 13.03
N THR A 241 8.35 -16.11 12.26
CA THR A 241 8.58 -16.38 10.85
C THR A 241 7.79 -15.48 9.93
N TYR A 242 6.52 -15.15 10.26
CA TYR A 242 5.64 -14.24 9.51
C TYR A 242 5.91 -12.77 9.83
N ARG A 243 7.18 -12.35 9.80
CA ARG A 243 7.63 -11.05 10.33
C ARG A 243 6.85 -9.85 9.81
N THR A 244 6.51 -9.85 8.52
CA THR A 244 5.75 -8.75 7.91
C THR A 244 4.25 -8.92 8.16
N ALA A 245 3.71 -10.12 7.93
CA ALA A 245 2.30 -10.42 8.10
C ALA A 245 1.85 -10.25 9.57
N ALA A 246 2.68 -10.64 10.54
CA ALA A 246 2.41 -10.47 11.96
C ALA A 246 2.25 -8.99 12.40
N GLN A 247 2.73 -8.03 11.60
CA GLN A 247 2.54 -6.60 11.85
C GLN A 247 1.27 -6.03 11.23
N ALA A 248 0.55 -6.83 10.44
CA ALA A 248 -0.67 -6.37 9.79
C ALA A 248 -1.75 -6.02 10.82
N ILE A 249 -2.56 -5.02 10.49
CA ILE A 249 -3.81 -4.73 11.21
C ILE A 249 -4.78 -5.86 10.90
N GLY A 250 -5.38 -6.42 11.94
CA GLY A 250 -6.26 -7.57 11.85
C GLY A 250 -5.72 -8.80 12.56
N TYR A 251 -4.43 -8.84 12.88
CA TYR A 251 -3.83 -9.98 13.58
C TYR A 251 -3.23 -9.61 14.92
N LYS A 252 -2.29 -8.66 14.94
CA LYS A 252 -1.55 -8.30 16.15
C LYS A 252 -2.44 -7.74 17.27
N GLU A 253 -3.59 -7.19 16.93
CA GLU A 253 -4.55 -6.66 17.88
C GLU A 253 -5.17 -7.78 18.74
N PHE A 254 -5.12 -9.05 18.27
CA PHE A 254 -5.59 -10.23 19.02
C PHE A 254 -4.48 -10.96 19.81
N PHE A 255 -3.21 -10.56 19.66
CA PHE A 255 -2.11 -11.20 20.41
C PHE A 255 -2.29 -11.14 21.91
N PRO A 256 -2.72 -10.00 22.54
CA PRO A 256 -2.99 -9.94 23.97
C PRO A 256 -4.10 -10.91 24.44
N TYR A 257 -5.09 -11.21 23.59
CA TYR A 257 -6.10 -12.21 23.90
C TYR A 257 -5.49 -13.62 23.97
N PHE A 258 -4.62 -13.99 23.03
CA PHE A 258 -3.94 -15.29 23.03
C PHE A 258 -2.93 -15.43 24.18
N GLU A 259 -2.41 -14.34 24.68
CA GLU A 259 -1.51 -14.26 25.84
C GLU A 259 -2.28 -14.20 27.19
N GLY A 260 -3.61 -14.11 27.16
CA GLY A 260 -4.44 -14.00 28.35
C GLY A 260 -4.33 -12.65 29.09
N THR A 261 -3.83 -11.60 28.42
CA THR A 261 -3.62 -10.27 28.99
C THR A 261 -4.72 -9.26 28.63
N ALA A 262 -5.62 -9.61 27.70
CA ALA A 262 -6.81 -8.82 27.37
C ALA A 262 -7.98 -9.73 26.96
N ASP A 263 -9.20 -9.22 27.12
CA ASP A 263 -10.40 -9.89 26.63
C ASP A 263 -10.62 -9.64 25.12
N LEU A 264 -11.48 -10.43 24.51
CA LEU A 264 -11.76 -10.38 23.08
C LEU A 264 -12.44 -9.07 22.66
N GLU A 265 -13.31 -8.52 23.51
CA GLU A 265 -14.02 -7.26 23.23
C GLU A 265 -13.03 -6.09 23.15
N SER A 266 -12.10 -6.01 24.07
CA SER A 266 -10.99 -5.03 24.08
C SER A 266 -10.13 -5.16 22.81
N CYS A 267 -9.78 -6.38 22.41
CA CYS A 267 -9.01 -6.63 21.19
C CYS A 267 -9.77 -6.18 19.93
N LEU A 268 -11.08 -6.45 19.84
CA LEU A 268 -11.92 -5.97 18.73
C LEU A 268 -12.01 -4.44 18.71
N ALA A 269 -12.15 -3.79 19.87
CA ALA A 269 -12.15 -2.34 19.98
C ALA A 269 -10.81 -1.75 19.48
N HIS A 270 -9.69 -2.37 19.82
CA HIS A 270 -8.37 -2.00 19.31
C HIS A 270 -8.24 -2.19 17.81
N LEU A 271 -8.76 -3.29 17.24
CA LEU A 271 -8.80 -3.51 15.79
C LEU A 271 -9.57 -2.40 15.06
N LYS A 272 -10.77 -2.05 15.54
CA LYS A 272 -11.57 -0.95 15.00
C LYS A 272 -10.80 0.36 15.03
N GLN A 273 -10.18 0.69 16.17
CA GLN A 273 -9.38 1.90 16.32
C GLN A 273 -8.14 1.93 15.41
N ALA A 274 -7.41 0.81 15.31
CA ALA A 274 -6.24 0.69 14.44
C ALA A 274 -6.62 0.87 12.97
N SER A 275 -7.76 0.29 12.55
CA SER A 275 -8.31 0.39 11.21
C SER A 275 -8.74 1.83 10.87
N ARG A 276 -9.40 2.56 11.80
CA ARG A 276 -9.73 3.97 11.64
C ARG A 276 -8.47 4.84 11.52
N ASN A 277 -7.44 4.57 12.34
CA ASN A 277 -6.16 5.27 12.25
C ASN A 277 -5.43 4.98 10.94
N TYR A 278 -5.53 3.76 10.42
CA TYR A 278 -4.97 3.40 9.12
C TYR A 278 -5.67 4.16 7.99
N ALA A 279 -7.00 4.22 7.99
CA ALA A 279 -7.77 5.00 7.04
C ALA A 279 -7.38 6.49 7.03
N LYS A 280 -7.13 7.10 8.20
CA LYS A 280 -6.60 8.48 8.30
C LYS A 280 -5.23 8.62 7.61
N ARG A 281 -4.32 7.65 7.82
CA ARG A 281 -2.99 7.67 7.17
C ARG A 281 -3.11 7.52 5.66
N GLN A 282 -4.00 6.65 5.17
CA GLN A 282 -4.27 6.49 3.74
C GLN A 282 -4.77 7.78 3.11
N LEU A 283 -5.79 8.44 3.71
CA LEU A 283 -6.31 9.73 3.24
C LEU A 283 -5.24 10.81 3.22
N THR A 284 -4.43 10.90 4.27
CA THR A 284 -3.33 11.88 4.35
C THR A 284 -2.31 11.64 3.24
N TRP A 285 -2.01 10.37 2.94
CA TRP A 285 -1.10 10.00 1.86
C TRP A 285 -1.65 10.44 0.50
N PHE A 286 -2.86 10.01 0.15
CA PHE A 286 -3.44 10.31 -1.15
C PHE A 286 -3.60 11.82 -1.38
N ARG A 287 -3.99 12.60 -0.37
CA ARG A 287 -4.10 14.06 -0.46
C ARG A 287 -2.78 14.78 -0.72
N ARG A 288 -1.66 14.20 -0.27
CA ARG A 288 -0.33 14.83 -0.37
C ARG A 288 0.50 14.35 -1.54
N GLN A 289 0.22 13.18 -2.06
CA GLN A 289 1.13 12.46 -2.96
C GLN A 289 0.54 12.17 -4.33
N THR A 290 -0.74 12.49 -4.57
CA THR A 290 -1.42 12.22 -5.83
C THR A 290 -2.21 13.42 -6.32
N ASP A 291 -2.26 13.60 -7.65
CA ASP A 291 -3.21 14.48 -8.34
C ASP A 291 -4.47 13.66 -8.61
N ALA A 292 -5.20 13.32 -7.54
CA ALA A 292 -6.32 12.41 -7.62
C ALA A 292 -7.65 13.14 -7.89
N VAL A 293 -8.47 12.53 -8.72
CA VAL A 293 -9.90 12.84 -8.81
C VAL A 293 -10.60 12.18 -7.63
N TRP A 294 -11.21 12.99 -6.77
CA TRP A 294 -11.87 12.52 -5.55
C TRP A 294 -13.33 12.18 -5.82
N LEU A 295 -13.70 10.93 -5.51
CA LEU A 295 -15.06 10.42 -5.62
C LEU A 295 -15.63 10.21 -4.21
N TYR A 296 -16.78 10.80 -3.92
CA TYR A 296 -17.38 10.77 -2.59
C TYR A 296 -18.55 9.79 -2.57
N LEU A 297 -18.58 8.91 -1.55
CA LEU A 297 -19.61 7.88 -1.42
C LEU A 297 -21.02 8.47 -1.32
N GLU A 298 -21.13 9.65 -0.72
CA GLU A 298 -22.39 10.35 -0.53
C GLU A 298 -23.02 10.90 -1.83
N ASP A 299 -22.23 11.02 -2.89
CA ASP A 299 -22.74 11.51 -4.19
C ASP A 299 -23.58 10.47 -4.93
N GLY A 300 -23.62 9.21 -4.45
CA GLY A 300 -24.32 8.12 -5.13
C GLY A 300 -23.51 7.64 -6.35
N ASN A 301 -24.03 7.49 -7.46
CA ASN A 301 -23.53 7.15 -8.82
C ASN A 301 -21.99 7.08 -9.04
N LEU A 302 -21.22 6.55 -8.08
CA LEU A 302 -19.75 6.46 -8.12
C LEU A 302 -19.24 5.76 -9.37
N GLU A 303 -19.92 4.69 -9.78
CA GLU A 303 -19.53 3.92 -10.97
C GLU A 303 -19.65 4.78 -12.24
N GLN A 304 -20.74 5.54 -12.35
CA GLN A 304 -20.94 6.44 -13.49
C GLN A 304 -19.87 7.54 -13.52
N GLN A 305 -19.64 8.22 -12.39
CA GLN A 305 -18.62 9.26 -12.29
C GLN A 305 -17.22 8.73 -12.63
N ALA A 306 -16.87 7.56 -12.10
CA ALA A 306 -15.58 6.93 -12.39
C ALA A 306 -15.45 6.51 -13.84
N ALA A 307 -16.53 6.04 -14.45
CA ALA A 307 -16.56 5.66 -15.86
C ALA A 307 -16.40 6.89 -16.77
N GLU A 308 -17.11 7.99 -16.51
CA GLU A 308 -16.97 9.25 -17.25
C GLU A 308 -15.54 9.78 -17.20
N GLN A 309 -14.91 9.79 -16.01
CA GLN A 309 -13.50 10.18 -15.87
C GLN A 309 -12.56 9.25 -16.63
N THR A 310 -12.84 7.96 -16.62
CA THR A 310 -12.03 6.97 -17.33
C THR A 310 -12.19 7.13 -18.85
N GLU A 311 -13.40 7.34 -19.35
CA GLU A 311 -13.67 7.60 -20.78
C GLU A 311 -12.96 8.85 -21.27
N ALA A 312 -13.08 9.95 -20.53
CA ALA A 312 -12.38 11.20 -20.85
C ALA A 312 -10.85 10.99 -20.91
N PHE A 313 -10.29 10.32 -19.92
CA PHE A 313 -8.86 9.99 -19.87
C PHE A 313 -8.42 9.09 -21.06
N LEU A 314 -9.24 8.11 -21.44
CA LEU A 314 -8.94 7.24 -22.56
C LEU A 314 -9.14 7.90 -23.93
N ALA A 315 -10.01 8.91 -24.03
CA ALA A 315 -10.25 9.68 -25.23
C ALA A 315 -9.16 10.74 -25.52
N GLU A 316 -8.41 11.15 -24.50
CA GLU A 316 -7.29 12.09 -24.69
C GLU A 316 -6.30 11.54 -25.72
N ASN A 317 -6.07 12.27 -26.81
CA ASN A 317 -5.09 11.88 -27.81
C ASN A 317 -3.66 11.91 -27.23
N ASN A 318 -2.78 11.07 -27.79
CA ASN A 318 -1.34 11.13 -27.49
C ASN A 318 -0.78 12.45 -28.08
N ALA A 319 -0.91 13.54 -27.32
CA ALA A 319 -0.25 14.79 -27.64
C ALA A 319 1.23 14.73 -27.19
#